data_101b87287164d36a521580c530b7cead
#
_entry.id   101b87287164d36a521580c530b7cead
#
_cell.length_a   1.000
_cell.length_b   1.000
_cell.length_c   1.000
_cell.angle_alpha   90.00
_cell.angle_beta   90.00
_cell.angle_gamma   90.00
#
_symmetry.space_group_name_H-M   'P 1'
#
loop_
_entity.id
_entity.type
_entity.pdbx_description
1 polymer ?
#
loop_
_entity_poly.entity_id
_entity_poly.type
_entity_poly.pdbx_seq_one_letter_code
_entity_poly.pdbx_strand_id
1 'polypeptide(L)'
;MTKIIDISKHNGSIDFSKVKADGISGVIIRAGYGRHISQKDPTFETYYSNAKAAGLNVGAYWYSYADNPSDAKVEAAVFLEAIKGKRFELPVYLDIEEEKHVALGRTMCSAMVEAFCSALEAAGYFAGVYSFDSFFGGNLKADIQTKYSCWVARVENVKPVYCKSYAMHQYTWKGVVNGISGAVDISYCYKDFPTIIKKAELNGWKKAVTYSVTAKIGSCSEAKAETIAKACSQMGMTVVTKEE
;
A
#
# COMPACT_ATOMS: atom_id res chain seq x y z
N MET A 1 14.62 -10.03 -0.02
CA MET A 1 14.72 -8.84 -0.91
C MET A 1 13.97 -9.14 -2.19
N THR A 2 13.05 -8.29 -2.58
CA THR A 2 12.21 -8.43 -3.78
C THR A 2 12.31 -7.17 -4.63
N LYS A 3 11.94 -7.27 -5.92
CA LYS A 3 11.89 -6.12 -6.83
C LYS A 3 10.46 -5.58 -6.90
N ILE A 4 10.34 -4.28 -6.78
CA ILE A 4 9.10 -3.51 -6.87
C ILE A 4 9.29 -2.45 -7.94
N ILE A 5 8.28 -2.17 -8.72
CA ILE A 5 8.25 -1.02 -9.63
C ILE A 5 7.30 0.05 -9.09
N ASP A 6 7.49 1.28 -9.50
CA ASP A 6 6.49 2.33 -9.29
C ASP A 6 6.07 2.93 -10.62
N ILE A 7 4.77 3.24 -10.71
CA ILE A 7 4.12 3.57 -11.97
C ILE A 7 3.05 4.65 -11.80
N SER A 8 2.78 5.32 -12.90
CA SER A 8 1.74 6.34 -13.02
C SER A 8 1.18 6.38 -14.43
N LYS A 9 0.28 7.29 -14.73
CA LYS A 9 -0.25 7.53 -16.10
C LYS A 9 0.83 7.68 -17.18
N HIS A 10 2.05 8.01 -16.79
CA HIS A 10 3.16 8.20 -17.74
C HIS A 10 3.73 6.90 -18.30
N ASN A 11 3.43 5.74 -17.69
CA ASN A 11 3.88 4.44 -18.17
C ASN A 11 2.96 3.81 -19.24
N GLY A 12 1.83 4.45 -19.57
CA GLY A 12 0.94 4.04 -20.67
C GLY A 12 0.28 2.69 -20.43
N SER A 13 0.22 1.85 -21.45
CA SER A 13 -0.38 0.52 -21.35
C SER A 13 0.61 -0.48 -20.74
N ILE A 14 0.17 -1.25 -19.75
CA ILE A 14 0.99 -2.22 -19.02
C ILE A 14 0.35 -3.60 -19.06
N ASP A 15 1.14 -4.62 -19.45
CA ASP A 15 0.79 -6.04 -19.31
C ASP A 15 1.32 -6.55 -17.96
N PHE A 16 0.49 -6.49 -16.91
CA PHE A 16 0.88 -6.89 -15.57
C PHE A 16 1.22 -8.38 -15.42
N SER A 17 0.70 -9.23 -16.31
CA SER A 17 1.05 -10.66 -16.32
C SER A 17 2.51 -10.85 -16.75
N LYS A 18 2.96 -10.12 -17.77
CA LYS A 18 4.36 -10.12 -18.19
C LYS A 18 5.26 -9.49 -17.13
N VAL A 19 4.84 -8.39 -16.52
CA VAL A 19 5.55 -7.76 -15.39
C VAL A 19 5.79 -8.76 -14.25
N LYS A 20 4.76 -9.52 -13.89
CA LYS A 20 4.88 -10.57 -12.87
C LYS A 20 5.83 -11.69 -13.29
N ALA A 21 5.73 -12.15 -14.53
CA ALA A 21 6.59 -13.19 -15.10
C ALA A 21 8.07 -12.76 -15.19
N ASP A 22 8.34 -11.45 -15.31
CA ASP A 22 9.68 -10.85 -15.33
C ASP A 22 10.31 -10.72 -13.92
N GLY A 23 9.67 -11.30 -12.90
CA GLY A 23 10.21 -11.38 -11.54
C GLY A 23 9.90 -10.15 -10.66
N ILE A 24 9.01 -9.25 -11.09
CA ILE A 24 8.51 -8.17 -10.26
C ILE A 24 7.52 -8.73 -9.24
N SER A 25 7.72 -8.42 -7.97
CA SER A 25 6.90 -8.93 -6.87
C SER A 25 5.73 -8.01 -6.52
N GLY A 26 5.83 -6.74 -6.86
CA GLY A 26 4.80 -5.77 -6.54
C GLY A 26 4.96 -4.45 -7.25
N VAL A 27 4.00 -3.58 -7.06
CA VAL A 27 3.91 -2.28 -7.72
C VAL A 27 3.39 -1.23 -6.75
N ILE A 28 3.97 -0.03 -6.77
CA ILE A 28 3.46 1.15 -6.07
C ILE A 28 2.89 2.09 -7.13
N ILE A 29 1.60 2.37 -7.03
CA ILE A 29 0.86 3.09 -8.07
C ILE A 29 0.58 4.52 -7.61
N ARG A 30 0.88 5.51 -8.43
CA ARG A 30 0.45 6.88 -8.14
C ARG A 30 -1.07 6.95 -8.06
N ALA A 31 -1.60 7.28 -6.89
CA ALA A 31 -3.03 7.49 -6.74
C ALA A 31 -3.46 8.89 -7.20
N GLY A 32 -2.56 9.85 -7.11
CA GLY A 32 -2.79 11.23 -7.54
C GLY A 32 -1.76 12.18 -6.96
N TYR A 33 -2.10 13.46 -6.94
CA TYR A 33 -1.25 14.55 -6.47
C TYR A 33 -2.08 15.75 -5.99
N GLY A 34 -1.50 16.58 -5.12
CA GLY A 34 -2.08 17.85 -4.72
C GLY A 34 -3.33 17.72 -3.84
N ARG A 35 -4.19 18.75 -3.84
CA ARG A 35 -5.25 18.97 -2.83
C ARG A 35 -6.68 18.73 -3.32
N HIS A 36 -6.86 18.20 -4.53
CA HIS A 36 -8.19 18.01 -5.12
C HIS A 36 -8.37 16.59 -5.65
N ILE A 37 -9.56 16.00 -5.44
CA ILE A 37 -9.86 14.66 -5.94
C ILE A 37 -9.82 14.56 -7.48
N SER A 38 -10.03 15.68 -8.17
CA SER A 38 -9.85 15.77 -9.62
C SER A 38 -8.41 15.55 -10.10
N GLN A 39 -7.44 15.59 -9.17
CA GLN A 39 -6.03 15.32 -9.41
C GLN A 39 -5.66 13.84 -9.20
N LYS A 40 -6.66 12.98 -9.00
CA LYS A 40 -6.48 11.53 -9.01
C LYS A 40 -5.85 11.08 -10.33
N ASP A 41 -4.88 10.16 -10.28
CA ASP A 41 -4.26 9.63 -11.49
C ASP A 41 -5.30 8.84 -12.30
N PRO A 42 -5.52 9.16 -13.58
CA PRO A 42 -6.57 8.54 -14.39
C PRO A 42 -6.36 7.04 -14.60
N THR A 43 -5.14 6.54 -14.46
CA THR A 43 -4.83 5.12 -14.62
C THR A 43 -4.91 4.33 -13.31
N PHE A 44 -5.04 5.00 -12.16
CA PHE A 44 -4.94 4.36 -10.84
C PHE A 44 -5.89 3.18 -10.67
N GLU A 45 -7.17 3.34 -11.02
CA GLU A 45 -8.18 2.28 -10.87
C GLU A 45 -7.87 1.06 -11.74
N THR A 46 -7.53 1.32 -13.00
CA THR A 46 -7.22 0.26 -13.97
C THR A 46 -5.93 -0.48 -13.58
N TYR A 47 -4.90 0.26 -13.20
CA TYR A 47 -3.62 -0.33 -12.78
C TYR A 47 -3.79 -1.14 -11.49
N TYR A 48 -4.51 -0.62 -10.50
CA TYR A 48 -4.82 -1.33 -9.28
C TYR A 48 -5.50 -2.68 -9.57
N SER A 49 -6.58 -2.66 -10.35
CA SER A 49 -7.35 -3.86 -10.68
C SER A 49 -6.52 -4.89 -11.44
N ASN A 50 -5.78 -4.46 -12.46
CA ASN A 50 -4.97 -5.34 -13.29
C ASN A 50 -3.75 -5.91 -12.54
N ALA A 51 -3.08 -5.10 -11.71
CA ALA A 51 -1.98 -5.57 -10.86
C ALA A 51 -2.45 -6.61 -9.85
N LYS A 52 -3.63 -6.38 -9.22
CA LYS A 52 -4.25 -7.35 -8.31
C LYS A 52 -4.63 -8.65 -9.03
N ALA A 53 -5.21 -8.56 -10.23
CA ALA A 53 -5.57 -9.74 -11.03
C ALA A 53 -4.33 -10.56 -11.44
N ALA A 54 -3.20 -9.90 -11.72
CA ALA A 54 -1.92 -10.56 -12.00
C ALA A 54 -1.23 -11.14 -10.75
N GLY A 55 -1.78 -10.94 -9.55
CA GLY A 55 -1.22 -11.42 -8.30
C GLY A 55 0.03 -10.67 -7.84
N LEU A 56 0.18 -9.40 -8.23
CA LEU A 56 1.21 -8.51 -7.72
C LEU A 56 0.79 -7.94 -6.35
N ASN A 57 1.76 -7.72 -5.47
CA ASN A 57 1.54 -6.91 -4.28
C ASN A 57 1.39 -5.45 -4.68
N VAL A 58 0.39 -4.75 -4.13
CA VAL A 58 0.09 -3.38 -4.52
C VAL A 58 0.28 -2.43 -3.35
N GLY A 59 0.91 -1.30 -3.59
CA GLY A 59 0.94 -0.12 -2.75
C GLY A 59 0.46 1.10 -3.54
N ALA A 60 0.44 2.25 -2.89
CA ALA A 60 0.07 3.50 -3.53
C ALA A 60 0.94 4.65 -3.05
N TYR A 61 1.07 5.71 -3.86
CA TYR A 61 1.68 6.94 -3.42
C TYR A 61 0.88 8.17 -3.85
N TRP A 62 1.09 9.26 -3.12
CA TRP A 62 0.52 10.57 -3.39
C TRP A 62 1.64 11.59 -3.54
N TYR A 63 1.69 12.25 -4.69
CA TYR A 63 2.70 13.27 -4.99
C TYR A 63 2.29 14.60 -4.36
N SER A 64 3.11 15.12 -3.45
CA SER A 64 2.79 16.29 -2.66
C SER A 64 3.16 17.60 -3.34
N TYR A 65 2.22 18.53 -3.29
CA TYR A 65 2.43 19.96 -3.57
C TYR A 65 2.13 20.83 -2.34
N ALA A 66 2.10 20.25 -1.14
CA ALA A 66 1.85 20.99 0.08
C ALA A 66 2.97 22.02 0.37
N ASP A 67 2.62 23.14 0.96
CA ASP A 67 3.55 24.19 1.37
C ASP A 67 3.71 24.28 2.90
N ASN A 68 2.81 23.61 3.63
CA ASN A 68 2.74 23.61 5.08
C ASN A 68 1.97 22.36 5.59
N PRO A 69 1.97 22.09 6.92
CA PRO A 69 1.30 20.93 7.50
C PRO A 69 -0.24 20.92 7.29
N SER A 70 -0.88 22.08 7.17
CA SER A 70 -2.33 22.15 6.91
C SER A 70 -2.65 21.65 5.51
N ASP A 71 -1.87 22.07 4.52
CA ASP A 71 -1.99 21.59 3.13
C ASP A 71 -1.73 20.08 3.05
N ALA A 72 -0.69 19.59 3.76
CA ALA A 72 -0.37 18.17 3.82
C ALA A 72 -1.52 17.32 4.40
N LYS A 73 -2.25 17.84 5.40
CA LYS A 73 -3.48 17.19 5.92
C LYS A 73 -4.59 17.13 4.87
N VAL A 74 -4.77 18.20 4.09
CA VAL A 74 -5.74 18.20 2.99
C VAL A 74 -5.38 17.17 1.94
N GLU A 75 -4.11 17.11 1.53
CA GLU A 75 -3.62 16.09 0.59
C GLU A 75 -3.82 14.66 1.14
N ALA A 76 -3.56 14.43 2.42
CA ALA A 76 -3.81 13.14 3.06
C ALA A 76 -5.29 12.73 3.01
N ALA A 77 -6.21 13.68 3.26
CA ALA A 77 -7.65 13.42 3.18
C ALA A 77 -8.09 13.07 1.75
N VAL A 78 -7.57 13.77 0.75
CA VAL A 78 -7.84 13.48 -0.67
C VAL A 78 -7.24 12.13 -1.09
N PHE A 79 -6.04 11.82 -0.62
CA PHE A 79 -5.43 10.51 -0.86
C PHE A 79 -6.28 9.38 -0.25
N LEU A 80 -6.72 9.53 0.99
CA LEU A 80 -7.60 8.56 1.66
C LEU A 80 -8.92 8.35 0.89
N GLU A 81 -9.49 9.41 0.34
CA GLU A 81 -10.67 9.31 -0.54
C GLU A 81 -10.35 8.53 -1.82
N ALA A 82 -9.22 8.81 -2.48
CA ALA A 82 -8.81 8.17 -3.72
C ALA A 82 -8.58 6.66 -3.55
N ILE A 83 -8.08 6.22 -2.38
CA ILE A 83 -7.77 4.80 -2.10
C ILE A 83 -8.86 4.06 -1.32
N LYS A 84 -9.98 4.72 -1.03
CA LYS A 84 -11.07 4.16 -0.22
C LYS A 84 -11.56 2.81 -0.77
N GLY A 85 -11.76 1.86 0.13
CA GLY A 85 -12.27 0.51 -0.19
C GLY A 85 -11.24 -0.44 -0.81
N LYS A 86 -10.01 -0.02 -1.02
CA LYS A 86 -8.93 -0.84 -1.57
C LYS A 86 -8.10 -1.52 -0.48
N ARG A 87 -7.46 -2.64 -0.85
CA ARG A 87 -6.53 -3.39 0.00
C ARG A 87 -5.13 -3.34 -0.60
N PHE A 88 -4.15 -3.02 0.24
CA PHE A 88 -2.75 -2.93 -0.20
C PHE A 88 -1.88 -3.87 0.61
N GLU A 89 -1.00 -4.62 -0.06
CA GLU A 89 0.02 -5.48 0.54
C GLU A 89 1.31 -4.71 0.84
N LEU A 90 1.50 -3.57 0.19
CA LEU A 90 2.62 -2.67 0.39
C LEU A 90 2.14 -1.40 1.12
N PRO A 91 3.05 -0.63 1.72
CA PRO A 91 2.69 0.63 2.36
C PRO A 91 2.05 1.63 1.39
N VAL A 92 1.42 2.65 1.94
CA VAL A 92 0.99 3.84 1.21
C VAL A 92 1.91 5.01 1.55
N TYR A 93 2.38 5.75 0.54
CA TYR A 93 3.48 6.69 0.68
C TYR A 93 3.07 8.13 0.39
N LEU A 94 3.57 9.05 1.22
CA LEU A 94 3.76 10.44 0.84
C LEU A 94 5.02 10.52 -0.04
N ASP A 95 4.90 11.10 -1.21
CA ASP A 95 6.00 11.44 -2.11
C ASP A 95 6.26 12.95 -1.99
N ILE A 96 7.40 13.31 -1.38
CA ILE A 96 7.79 14.70 -1.09
C ILE A 96 9.17 14.98 -1.67
N GLU A 97 9.22 15.56 -2.87
CA GLU A 97 10.47 15.73 -3.62
C GLU A 97 10.55 17.02 -4.43
N GLU A 98 9.51 17.86 -4.40
CA GLU A 98 9.53 19.14 -5.12
C GLU A 98 10.70 20.03 -4.67
N GLU A 99 11.30 20.76 -5.59
CA GLU A 99 12.40 21.70 -5.30
C GLU A 99 12.01 22.72 -4.22
N LYS A 100 10.77 23.20 -4.24
CA LYS A 100 10.25 24.12 -3.21
C LYS A 100 10.29 23.52 -1.79
N HIS A 101 10.15 22.21 -1.65
CA HIS A 101 10.23 21.55 -0.34
C HIS A 101 11.63 21.65 0.25
N VAL A 102 12.69 21.62 -0.60
CA VAL A 102 14.06 21.83 -0.12
C VAL A 102 14.21 23.19 0.54
N ALA A 103 13.61 24.23 -0.07
CA ALA A 103 13.65 25.60 0.45
C ALA A 103 12.87 25.78 1.75
N LEU A 104 11.83 24.99 2.01
CA LEU A 104 11.05 25.03 3.26
C LEU A 104 11.86 24.56 4.48
N GLY A 105 12.88 23.76 4.28
CA GLY A 105 13.81 23.31 5.30
C GLY A 105 13.26 22.20 6.21
N ARG A 106 14.15 21.69 7.05
CA ARG A 106 13.97 20.44 7.82
C ARG A 106 12.73 20.45 8.76
N THR A 107 12.52 21.54 9.45
CA THR A 107 11.42 21.61 10.44
C THR A 107 10.07 21.58 9.76
N MET A 108 9.90 22.33 8.69
CA MET A 108 8.64 22.42 7.95
C MET A 108 8.35 21.09 7.22
N CYS A 109 9.33 20.56 6.48
CA CYS A 109 9.15 19.28 5.77
C CYS A 109 8.82 18.13 6.74
N SER A 110 9.51 18.07 7.89
CA SER A 110 9.20 17.04 8.90
C SER A 110 7.79 17.19 9.46
N ALA A 111 7.33 18.41 9.71
CA ALA A 111 5.97 18.66 10.17
C ALA A 111 4.91 18.32 9.09
N MET A 112 5.20 18.52 7.83
CA MET A 112 4.33 18.12 6.70
C MET A 112 4.24 16.59 6.60
N VAL A 113 5.38 15.88 6.66
CA VAL A 113 5.40 14.40 6.67
C VAL A 113 4.61 13.86 7.85
N GLU A 114 4.82 14.42 9.06
CA GLU A 114 4.08 14.04 10.26
C GLU A 114 2.57 14.24 10.08
N ALA A 115 2.16 15.40 9.57
CA ALA A 115 0.76 15.74 9.36
C ALA A 115 0.06 14.81 8.37
N PHE A 116 0.75 14.44 7.28
CA PHE A 116 0.24 13.55 6.25
C PHE A 116 0.20 12.09 6.75
N CYS A 117 1.34 11.58 7.20
CA CYS A 117 1.46 10.17 7.55
C CYS A 117 0.63 9.80 8.80
N SER A 118 0.53 10.70 9.81
CA SER A 118 -0.34 10.45 10.98
C SER A 118 -1.81 10.38 10.60
N ALA A 119 -2.26 11.13 9.59
CA ALA A 119 -3.62 11.02 9.08
C ALA A 119 -3.87 9.66 8.40
N LEU A 120 -2.90 9.13 7.66
CA LEU A 120 -2.97 7.80 7.07
C LEU A 120 -3.01 6.71 8.15
N GLU A 121 -2.14 6.81 9.18
CA GLU A 121 -2.11 5.86 10.30
C GLU A 121 -3.43 5.86 11.08
N ALA A 122 -3.99 7.04 11.36
CA ALA A 122 -5.29 7.18 12.02
C ALA A 122 -6.44 6.54 11.23
N ALA A 123 -6.31 6.48 9.90
CA ALA A 123 -7.25 5.79 9.01
C ALA A 123 -6.94 4.28 8.84
N GLY A 124 -5.95 3.73 9.55
CA GLY A 124 -5.59 2.31 9.54
C GLY A 124 -4.69 1.90 8.38
N TYR A 125 -3.91 2.83 7.83
CA TYR A 125 -2.93 2.52 6.79
C TYR A 125 -1.50 2.46 7.34
N PHE A 126 -0.68 1.59 6.75
CA PHE A 126 0.75 1.53 6.98
C PHE A 126 1.42 2.65 6.16
N ALA A 127 1.73 3.75 6.83
CA ALA A 127 2.24 4.95 6.20
C ALA A 127 3.75 4.91 5.97
N GLY A 128 4.21 5.54 4.91
CA GLY A 128 5.61 5.74 4.60
C GLY A 128 5.86 7.08 3.91
N VAL A 129 7.14 7.40 3.73
CA VAL A 129 7.61 8.59 3.03
C VAL A 129 8.62 8.20 1.97
N TYR A 130 8.44 8.74 0.76
CA TYR A 130 9.38 8.65 -0.34
C TYR A 130 10.03 10.00 -0.59
N SER A 131 11.32 9.99 -0.80
CA SER A 131 12.09 11.13 -1.32
C SER A 131 13.50 10.69 -1.76
N PHE A 132 14.29 11.65 -2.26
CA PHE A 132 15.72 11.46 -2.52
C PHE A 132 16.52 11.25 -1.23
N ASP A 133 17.59 10.48 -1.30
CA ASP A 133 18.51 10.27 -0.17
C ASP A 133 19.04 11.58 0.42
N SER A 134 19.38 12.56 -0.43
CA SER A 134 19.81 13.90 0.00
C SER A 134 18.72 14.65 0.76
N PHE A 135 17.45 14.48 0.40
CA PHE A 135 16.31 15.09 1.09
C PHE A 135 16.15 14.52 2.50
N PHE A 136 16.31 13.21 2.66
CA PHE A 136 16.31 12.57 4.00
C PHE A 136 17.43 13.16 4.86
N GLY A 137 18.62 13.43 4.31
CA GLY A 137 19.73 14.02 5.03
C GLY A 137 19.55 15.48 5.39
N GLY A 138 19.00 16.27 4.46
CA GLY A 138 18.86 17.73 4.57
C GLY A 138 17.55 18.19 5.20
N ASN A 139 16.44 17.59 4.81
CA ASN A 139 15.11 18.13 5.00
C ASN A 139 14.20 17.31 5.92
N LEU A 140 14.65 16.14 6.42
CA LEU A 140 13.89 15.36 7.39
C LEU A 140 14.65 15.15 8.68
N LYS A 141 13.96 15.28 9.80
CA LYS A 141 14.48 14.95 11.13
C LYS A 141 14.65 13.43 11.28
N ALA A 142 15.55 13.00 12.17
CA ALA A 142 15.84 11.59 12.38
C ALA A 142 14.66 10.80 12.96
N ASP A 143 13.82 11.43 13.78
CA ASP A 143 12.62 10.83 14.34
C ASP A 143 11.59 10.47 13.28
N ILE A 144 11.42 11.33 12.25
CA ILE A 144 10.58 11.03 11.09
C ILE A 144 11.07 9.76 10.36
N GLN A 145 12.40 9.66 10.16
CA GLN A 145 13.02 8.52 9.47
C GLN A 145 12.91 7.20 10.25
N THR A 146 12.76 7.26 11.56
CA THR A 146 12.57 6.07 12.40
C THR A 146 11.09 5.71 12.61
N LYS A 147 10.22 6.71 12.56
CA LYS A 147 8.78 6.55 12.77
C LYS A 147 8.07 5.95 11.56
N TYR A 148 8.39 6.43 10.36
CA TYR A 148 7.71 6.02 9.14
C TYR A 148 8.56 5.12 8.25
N SER A 149 7.91 4.33 7.42
CA SER A 149 8.60 3.51 6.42
C SER A 149 9.27 4.39 5.37
N CYS A 150 10.61 4.37 5.32
CA CYS A 150 11.35 5.14 4.33
C CYS A 150 11.51 4.36 3.02
N TRP A 151 11.12 4.98 1.92
CA TRP A 151 11.40 4.58 0.56
C TRP A 151 12.32 5.63 -0.07
N VAL A 152 13.55 5.27 -0.33
CA VAL A 152 14.61 6.21 -0.65
C VAL A 152 15.04 6.05 -2.10
N ALA A 153 15.04 7.15 -2.85
CA ALA A 153 15.62 7.20 -4.18
C ALA A 153 17.12 7.56 -4.11
N ARG A 154 17.93 6.65 -4.59
CA ARG A 154 19.34 6.86 -4.90
C ARG A 154 19.73 5.96 -6.05
N VAL A 155 19.81 6.55 -7.23
CA VAL A 155 20.00 5.84 -8.50
C VAL A 155 21.45 5.40 -8.73
N GLU A 156 21.72 4.76 -9.88
CA GLU A 156 23.02 4.21 -10.26
C GLU A 156 23.48 3.05 -9.35
N ASN A 157 22.55 2.37 -8.73
CA ASN A 157 22.80 1.23 -7.84
C ASN A 157 23.72 1.54 -6.64
N VAL A 158 23.74 2.80 -6.23
CA VAL A 158 24.49 3.29 -5.06
C VAL A 158 23.57 3.25 -3.84
N LYS A 159 24.03 2.64 -2.75
CA LYS A 159 23.24 2.54 -1.52
C LYS A 159 22.97 3.91 -0.89
N PRO A 160 21.77 4.17 -0.34
CA PRO A 160 21.48 5.34 0.46
C PRO A 160 22.45 5.50 1.61
N VAL A 161 22.88 6.75 1.88
CA VAL A 161 23.85 7.08 2.92
C VAL A 161 23.28 7.96 4.03
N TYR A 162 22.25 8.74 3.74
CA TYR A 162 21.65 9.66 4.70
C TYR A 162 20.49 9.02 5.47
N CYS A 163 19.61 8.29 4.81
CA CYS A 163 18.58 7.49 5.47
C CYS A 163 19.12 6.11 5.81
N LYS A 164 19.37 5.85 7.11
CA LYS A 164 19.95 4.57 7.56
C LYS A 164 18.92 3.46 7.75
N SER A 165 17.65 3.81 7.93
CA SER A 165 16.56 2.87 8.25
C SER A 165 15.58 2.68 7.11
N TYR A 166 16.04 2.72 5.85
CA TYR A 166 15.14 2.57 4.71
C TYR A 166 14.65 1.13 4.55
N ALA A 167 13.38 1.00 4.21
CA ALA A 167 12.73 -0.27 3.92
C ALA A 167 12.73 -0.60 2.42
N MET A 168 12.79 0.44 1.57
CA MET A 168 12.87 0.32 0.12
C MET A 168 13.89 1.29 -0.45
N HIS A 169 14.53 0.88 -1.54
CA HIS A 169 15.54 1.67 -2.25
C HIS A 169 15.21 1.66 -3.75
N GLN A 170 14.81 2.83 -4.28
CA GLN A 170 14.67 3.05 -5.71
C GLN A 170 16.07 3.29 -6.29
N TYR A 171 16.55 2.30 -7.03
CA TYR A 171 17.94 2.28 -7.50
C TYR A 171 18.11 2.64 -8.97
N THR A 172 17.03 2.75 -9.73
CA THR A 172 17.05 3.17 -11.13
C THR A 172 15.72 3.78 -11.57
N TRP A 173 15.80 4.77 -12.45
CA TRP A 173 14.68 5.35 -13.20
C TRP A 173 14.67 4.90 -14.68
N LYS A 174 15.61 4.03 -15.05
CA LYS A 174 15.82 3.55 -16.42
C LYS A 174 15.72 2.02 -16.49
N GLY A 175 14.89 1.44 -15.65
CA GLY A 175 14.66 0.00 -15.65
C GLY A 175 13.93 -0.44 -16.92
N VAL A 176 14.20 -1.67 -17.33
CA VAL A 176 13.48 -2.33 -18.41
C VAL A 176 12.77 -3.53 -17.80
N VAL A 177 11.45 -3.60 -17.96
CA VAL A 177 10.60 -4.67 -17.44
C VAL A 177 9.67 -5.14 -18.55
N ASN A 178 9.64 -6.45 -18.77
CA ASN A 178 8.76 -7.02 -19.79
C ASN A 178 7.29 -6.72 -19.45
N GLY A 179 6.56 -6.23 -20.44
CA GLY A 179 5.17 -5.80 -20.26
C GLY A 179 4.99 -4.29 -20.06
N ILE A 180 6.09 -3.52 -19.99
CA ILE A 180 6.07 -2.04 -19.94
C ILE A 180 6.85 -1.51 -21.15
N SER A 181 6.28 -0.54 -21.85
CA SER A 181 6.97 0.15 -22.94
C SER A 181 7.77 1.32 -22.37
N GLY A 182 9.08 1.34 -22.63
CA GLY A 182 9.97 2.39 -22.14
C GLY A 182 10.56 2.10 -20.75
N ALA A 183 11.17 3.14 -20.18
CA ALA A 183 11.80 3.05 -18.87
C ALA A 183 10.77 3.02 -17.73
N VAL A 184 11.11 2.32 -16.66
CA VAL A 184 10.32 2.26 -15.43
C VAL A 184 11.23 2.32 -14.21
N ASP A 185 10.72 2.88 -13.14
CA ASP A 185 11.40 2.99 -11.87
C ASP A 185 11.38 1.65 -11.13
N ILE A 186 12.57 1.21 -10.67
CA ILE A 186 12.69 -0.09 -9.97
C ILE A 186 13.34 0.12 -8.61
N SER A 187 12.73 -0.53 -7.62
CA SER A 187 13.17 -0.52 -6.24
C SER A 187 13.49 -1.92 -5.72
N TYR A 188 14.48 -2.02 -4.83
CA TYR A 188 14.61 -3.14 -3.91
C TYR A 188 13.71 -2.92 -2.69
N CYS A 189 12.94 -3.94 -2.32
CA CYS A 189 12.17 -3.99 -1.07
C CYS A 189 12.84 -4.98 -0.12
N TYR A 190 13.20 -4.52 1.08
CA TYR A 190 13.94 -5.28 2.08
C TYR A 190 13.07 -5.85 3.20
N LYS A 191 11.78 -5.47 3.25
CA LYS A 191 10.81 -5.91 4.26
C LYS A 191 9.74 -6.80 3.63
N ASP A 192 9.24 -7.76 4.39
CA ASP A 192 8.05 -8.53 4.04
C ASP A 192 6.79 -7.76 4.45
N PHE A 193 6.51 -6.68 3.72
CA PHE A 193 5.33 -5.86 3.99
C PHE A 193 4.01 -6.63 3.90
N PRO A 194 3.80 -7.57 2.94
CA PRO A 194 2.56 -8.34 2.90
C PRO A 194 2.25 -9.06 4.22
N THR A 195 3.24 -9.68 4.83
CA THR A 195 3.08 -10.34 6.13
C THR A 195 2.86 -9.35 7.26
N ILE A 196 3.67 -8.28 7.31
CA ILE A 196 3.58 -7.23 8.35
C ILE A 196 2.20 -6.57 8.34
N ILE A 197 1.75 -6.11 7.17
CA ILE A 197 0.50 -5.36 6.99
C ILE A 197 -0.72 -6.23 7.29
N LYS A 198 -0.74 -7.46 6.76
CA LYS A 198 -1.86 -8.40 7.02
C LYS A 198 -1.95 -8.79 8.49
N LYS A 199 -0.81 -9.06 9.14
CA LYS A 199 -0.76 -9.39 10.59
C LYS A 199 -1.24 -8.23 11.46
N ALA A 200 -0.93 -7.00 11.07
CA ALA A 200 -1.35 -5.78 11.76
C ALA A 200 -2.77 -5.31 11.40
N GLU A 201 -3.46 -5.99 10.47
CA GLU A 201 -4.82 -5.67 10.00
C GLU A 201 -4.93 -4.25 9.39
N LEU A 202 -3.84 -3.76 8.81
CA LEU A 202 -3.76 -2.44 8.17
C LEU A 202 -4.11 -2.50 6.67
N ASN A 203 -4.16 -1.34 6.01
CA ASN A 203 -4.35 -1.18 4.57
C ASN A 203 -5.61 -1.89 4.03
N GLY A 204 -6.70 -1.88 4.81
CA GLY A 204 -7.95 -2.54 4.43
C GLY A 204 -7.99 -4.06 4.69
N TRP A 205 -6.91 -4.63 5.21
CA TRP A 205 -6.92 -6.02 5.68
C TRP A 205 -7.57 -6.09 7.06
N LYS A 206 -8.59 -6.94 7.18
CA LYS A 206 -9.23 -7.26 8.47
C LYS A 206 -9.17 -8.76 8.64
N LYS A 207 -9.01 -9.23 9.86
CA LYS A 207 -9.25 -10.66 10.16
C LYS A 207 -10.64 -11.03 9.70
N ALA A 208 -10.76 -12.20 9.07
CA ALA A 208 -12.06 -12.79 8.88
C ALA A 208 -12.67 -13.01 10.27
N VAL A 209 -13.74 -12.31 10.57
CA VAL A 209 -14.50 -12.58 11.80
C VAL A 209 -15.23 -13.89 11.56
N THR A 210 -14.77 -14.95 12.20
CA THR A 210 -15.45 -16.24 12.20
C THR A 210 -16.47 -16.21 13.33
N TYR A 211 -17.74 -16.28 12.98
CA TYR A 211 -18.81 -16.46 13.97
C TYR A 211 -19.06 -17.96 14.12
N SER A 212 -18.97 -18.50 15.33
CA SER A 212 -19.56 -19.79 15.64
C SER A 212 -20.99 -19.53 16.13
N VAL A 213 -21.96 -20.04 15.38
CA VAL A 213 -23.35 -20.00 15.80
C VAL A 213 -23.71 -21.40 16.25
N THR A 214 -24.04 -21.57 17.54
CA THR A 214 -24.59 -22.82 18.08
C THR A 214 -26.09 -22.65 18.17
N ALA A 215 -26.83 -23.38 17.37
CA ALA A 215 -28.29 -23.48 17.49
C ALA A 215 -28.65 -24.80 18.19
N LYS A 216 -29.41 -24.72 19.28
CA LYS A 216 -29.99 -25.89 19.90
C LYS A 216 -31.38 -26.15 19.28
N ILE A 217 -31.49 -27.22 18.51
CA ILE A 217 -32.76 -27.67 17.92
C ILE A 217 -33.32 -28.66 18.91
N GLY A 218 -34.54 -28.43 19.37
CA GLY A 218 -35.24 -29.39 20.28
C GLY A 218 -35.47 -30.75 19.64
N SER A 219 -35.92 -31.72 20.44
CA SER A 219 -36.13 -33.13 20.05
C SER A 219 -36.92 -33.21 18.73
N CYS A 220 -36.42 -33.96 17.78
CA CYS A 220 -37.08 -34.21 16.50
C CYS A 220 -36.84 -35.67 16.07
N SER A 221 -37.62 -36.16 15.10
CA SER A 221 -37.41 -37.49 14.54
C SER A 221 -36.06 -37.60 13.82
N GLU A 222 -35.50 -38.80 13.76
CA GLU A 222 -34.24 -39.12 13.09
C GLU A 222 -34.23 -38.58 11.64
N ALA A 223 -35.25 -38.86 10.85
CA ALA A 223 -35.39 -38.40 9.47
C ALA A 223 -35.36 -36.86 9.34
N LYS A 224 -35.88 -36.15 10.37
CA LYS A 224 -35.84 -34.68 10.39
C LYS A 224 -34.45 -34.18 10.79
N ALA A 225 -33.77 -34.88 11.70
CA ALA A 225 -32.41 -34.59 12.08
C ALA A 225 -31.44 -34.75 10.89
N GLU A 226 -31.58 -35.84 10.12
CA GLU A 226 -30.79 -36.08 8.91
C GLU A 226 -31.02 -34.99 7.83
N THR A 227 -32.29 -34.59 7.63
CA THR A 227 -32.63 -33.54 6.68
C THR A 227 -31.96 -32.20 7.06
N ILE A 228 -32.00 -31.85 8.34
CA ILE A 228 -31.36 -30.64 8.87
C ILE A 228 -29.85 -30.74 8.74
N ALA A 229 -29.23 -31.86 9.08
CA ALA A 229 -27.82 -32.10 8.98
C ALA A 229 -27.32 -31.95 7.53
N LYS A 230 -28.08 -32.51 6.57
CA LYS A 230 -27.76 -32.37 5.14
C LYS A 230 -27.83 -30.93 4.64
N ALA A 231 -28.87 -30.20 5.04
CA ALA A 231 -29.01 -28.77 4.67
C ALA A 231 -27.89 -27.92 5.27
N CYS A 232 -27.53 -28.12 6.53
CA CYS A 232 -26.43 -27.43 7.19
C CYS A 232 -25.08 -27.75 6.53
N SER A 233 -24.83 -29.01 6.19
CA SER A 233 -23.61 -29.44 5.52
C SER A 233 -23.44 -28.79 4.14
N GLN A 234 -24.54 -28.61 3.40
CA GLN A 234 -24.55 -27.92 2.11
C GLN A 234 -24.16 -26.41 2.24
N MET A 235 -24.38 -25.83 3.43
CA MET A 235 -23.97 -24.47 3.78
C MET A 235 -22.58 -24.38 4.44
N GLY A 236 -21.82 -25.50 4.47
CA GLY A 236 -20.50 -25.58 5.10
C GLY A 236 -20.51 -25.56 6.63
N MET A 237 -21.64 -25.92 7.25
CA MET A 237 -21.80 -25.96 8.71
C MET A 237 -21.57 -27.37 9.22
N THR A 238 -20.90 -27.49 10.38
CA THR A 238 -20.76 -28.79 11.08
C THR A 238 -21.96 -29.02 12.01
N VAL A 239 -22.59 -30.16 11.89
CA VAL A 239 -23.72 -30.55 12.74
C VAL A 239 -23.29 -31.69 13.67
N VAL A 240 -23.62 -31.57 14.97
CA VAL A 240 -23.43 -32.62 15.96
C VAL A 240 -24.82 -33.04 16.42
N THR A 241 -25.18 -34.27 16.14
CA THR A 241 -26.43 -34.89 16.66
C THR A 241 -26.09 -35.67 17.93
N LYS A 242 -26.99 -35.63 18.93
CA LYS A 242 -26.94 -36.50 20.10
C LYS A 242 -28.28 -37.21 20.20
N GLU A 243 -28.25 -38.53 20.42
CA GLU A 243 -29.41 -39.29 20.88
C GLU A 243 -29.66 -38.95 22.36
N GLU A 244 -30.92 -38.67 22.74
CA GLU A 244 -31.34 -38.45 24.12
C GLU A 244 -31.93 -39.74 24.68
#